data_cffeb8a5a96c26d88a09a4605241ee1d
#
_entry.id   cffeb8a5a96c26d88a09a4605241ee1d
#
_cell.length_a   1.000
_cell.length_b   1.000
_cell.length_c   1.000
_cell.angle_alpha   90.00
_cell.angle_beta   90.00
_cell.angle_gamma   90.00
#
_symmetry.space_group_name_H-M   'P 1'
#
loop_
_entity.id
_entity.type
_entity.pdbx_description
1 polymer ?
#
loop_
_entity_poly.entity_id
_entity_poly.type
_entity_poly.pdbx_seq_one_letter_code
_entity_poly.pdbx_strand_id
1 'polypeptide(L)' 'MNKVILMGRLTKNPELKYAGKANDMAVARYTLAVNRRYKKDGDQEADFVSCVTFGKNAEFAQKYLYKGMRIVIAG' A
#
# COMPACT_ATOMS: atom_id res chain seq x y z
N MET A 1 -6.39 9.60 19.15
CA MET A 1 -5.42 9.03 18.19
C MET A 1 -6.14 8.07 17.27
N ASN A 2 -6.14 8.37 16.00
CA ASN A 2 -6.80 7.51 15.05
C ASN A 2 -5.81 6.48 14.51
N LYS A 3 -6.20 5.24 14.57
CA LYS A 3 -5.37 4.17 14.05
C LYS A 3 -6.18 3.33 13.08
N VAL A 4 -5.66 3.17 11.88
CA VAL A 4 -6.31 2.37 10.85
C VAL A 4 -5.44 1.16 10.57
N ILE A 5 -6.06 -0.01 10.56
CA ILE A 5 -5.38 -1.25 10.19
C ILE A 5 -6.08 -1.79 8.95
N LEU A 6 -5.30 -1.97 7.89
CA LEU A 6 -5.81 -2.48 6.63
C LEU A 6 -5.05 -3.75 6.25
N MET A 7 -5.80 -4.72 5.77
CA MET A 7 -5.22 -5.95 5.23
C MET A 7 -5.63 -6.05 3.78
N GLY A 8 -4.68 -6.18 2.90
CA GLY A 8 -4.96 -6.24 1.49
C GLY A 8 -3.83 -6.84 0.69
N ARG A 9 -4.03 -6.85 -0.62
CA ARG A 9 -3.07 -7.42 -1.56
C ARG A 9 -2.62 -6.34 -2.52
N LEU A 10 -1.32 -6.25 -2.78
CA LEU A 10 -0.81 -5.27 -3.72
C LEU A 10 -1.30 -5.56 -5.13
N THR A 11 -1.79 -4.55 -5.81
CA THR A 11 -2.28 -4.68 -7.17
C THR A 11 -1.17 -4.53 -8.20
N LYS A 12 -0.07 -3.88 -7.81
CA LYS A 12 1.10 -3.67 -8.65
C LYS A 12 2.33 -3.65 -7.76
N ASN A 13 3.49 -3.77 -8.38
CA ASN A 13 4.73 -3.54 -7.65
C ASN A 13 4.79 -2.09 -7.20
N PRO A 14 5.34 -1.81 -6.00
CA PRO A 14 5.49 -0.44 -5.55
C PRO A 14 6.36 0.38 -6.49
N GLU A 15 5.97 1.64 -6.69
CA GLU A 15 6.77 2.59 -7.46
C GLU A 15 7.60 3.41 -6.51
N LEU A 16 8.90 3.40 -6.71
CA LEU A 16 9.82 4.20 -5.90
C LEU A 16 10.26 5.42 -6.69
N LYS A 17 10.14 6.58 -6.06
CA LYS A 17 10.63 7.84 -6.61
C LYS A 17 11.37 8.58 -5.52
N TYR A 18 12.24 9.47 -5.94
CA TYR A 18 12.95 10.33 -5.01
C TYR A 18 12.45 11.74 -5.18
N ALA A 19 12.17 12.42 -4.06
CA ALA A 19 11.63 13.76 -4.03
C ALA A 19 12.54 14.67 -3.20
N GLY A 20 12.20 15.96 -3.19
CA GLY A 20 12.99 16.96 -2.48
C GLY A 20 14.01 17.61 -3.37
N LYS A 21 14.57 18.72 -2.89
CA LYS A 21 15.51 19.52 -3.69
C LYS A 21 16.76 18.75 -4.06
N ALA A 22 17.19 17.82 -3.21
CA ALA A 22 18.38 17.02 -3.45
C ALA A 22 18.04 15.61 -3.96
N ASN A 23 16.78 15.33 -4.25
CA ASN A 23 16.30 14.00 -4.64
C ASN A 23 16.76 12.93 -3.66
N ASP A 24 16.71 13.26 -2.37
CA ASP A 24 17.20 12.39 -1.32
C ASP A 24 16.09 11.75 -0.48
N MET A 25 14.84 12.10 -0.74
CA MET A 25 13.71 11.52 -0.01
C MET A 25 13.05 10.43 -0.83
N ALA A 26 13.18 9.21 -0.38
CA ALA A 26 12.52 8.08 -1.03
C ALA A 26 11.01 8.12 -0.76
N VAL A 27 10.21 7.95 -1.81
CA VAL A 27 8.75 7.91 -1.73
C VAL A 27 8.28 6.70 -2.52
N ALA A 28 7.59 5.80 -1.86
CA ALA A 28 7.02 4.63 -2.51
C ALA A 28 5.51 4.73 -2.53
N ARG A 29 4.92 4.41 -3.67
CA ARG A 29 3.47 4.38 -3.84
C ARG A 29 3.04 3.00 -4.25
N TYR A 30 1.98 2.52 -3.65
CA TYR A 30 1.38 1.25 -4.02
C TYR A 30 -0.10 1.28 -3.71
N THR A 31 -0.83 0.37 -4.32
CA THR A 31 -2.28 0.27 -4.12
C THR A 31 -2.61 -1.10 -3.58
N LEU A 32 -3.43 -1.11 -2.54
CA LEU A 32 -3.92 -2.35 -1.94
C LEU A 32 -5.35 -2.58 -2.36
N ALA A 33 -5.65 -3.81 -2.74
CA ALA A 33 -7.02 -4.26 -2.91
C ALA A 33 -7.46 -4.88 -1.59
N VAL A 34 -8.40 -4.24 -0.95
CA VAL A 34 -8.92 -4.66 0.36
C VAL A 34 -10.32 -5.21 0.16
N ASN A 35 -10.53 -6.46 0.52
CA ASN A 35 -11.84 -7.08 0.38
C ASN A 35 -12.78 -6.60 1.47
N ARG A 36 -13.98 -6.19 1.07
CA ARG A 36 -15.01 -5.83 2.03
C ARG A 36 -15.66 -7.08 2.61
N ARG A 37 -15.91 -7.05 3.90
CA ARG A 37 -16.55 -8.16 4.58
C ARG A 37 -18.06 -8.24 4.36
N TYR A 38 -18.67 -7.12 4.00
CA TYR A 38 -20.12 -7.10 3.85
C TYR A 38 -20.53 -7.39 2.44
N LYS A 39 -21.21 -8.53 2.31
CA LYS A 39 -21.80 -8.78 1.05
C LYS A 39 -23.19 -9.28 1.24
N LYS A 40 -24.12 -8.47 0.83
CA LYS A 40 -25.50 -8.90 0.88
C LYS A 40 -25.83 -9.90 -0.19
N ASP A 41 -25.07 -9.94 -1.26
CA ASP A 41 -25.41 -10.78 -2.41
C ASP A 41 -24.31 -11.73 -2.82
N GLY A 42 -23.38 -12.00 -1.93
CA GLY A 42 -22.28 -12.88 -2.24
C GLY A 42 -21.23 -12.29 -3.17
N ASP A 43 -21.43 -11.08 -3.62
CA ASP A 43 -20.47 -10.42 -4.50
C ASP A 43 -19.29 -9.88 -3.73
N GLN A 44 -18.11 -10.12 -4.27
CA GLN A 44 -16.91 -9.63 -3.66
C GLN A 44 -16.56 -8.28 -4.20
N GLU A 45 -16.70 -7.27 -3.37
CA GLU A 45 -16.25 -5.95 -3.71
C GLU A 45 -14.93 -5.70 -3.02
N ALA A 46 -13.99 -5.16 -3.77
CA ALA A 46 -12.71 -4.75 -3.24
C ALA A 46 -12.60 -3.24 -3.29
N ASP A 47 -12.09 -2.67 -2.22
CA ASP A 47 -11.74 -1.26 -2.20
C ASP A 47 -10.28 -1.13 -2.58
N PHE A 48 -9.99 -0.18 -3.45
CA PHE A 48 -8.60 0.09 -3.82
C PHE A 48 -8.11 1.29 -3.03
N VAL A 49 -7.12 1.04 -2.19
CA VAL A 49 -6.59 2.06 -1.28
C VAL A 49 -5.18 2.41 -1.72
N SER A 50 -4.98 3.68 -2.08
CA SER A 50 -3.65 4.18 -2.43
C SER A 50 -2.85 4.43 -1.18
N CYS A 51 -1.64 3.89 -1.16
CA CYS A 51 -0.75 4.01 -0.02
C CYS A 51 0.53 4.71 -0.45
N VAL A 52 1.05 5.56 0.44
CA VAL A 52 2.30 6.27 0.22
C VAL A 52 3.15 6.12 1.46
N THR A 53 4.43 5.82 1.27
CA THR A 53 5.36 5.73 2.38
C THR A 53 6.66 6.45 2.01
N PHE A 54 7.42 6.86 3.01
CA PHE A 54 8.58 7.72 2.82
C PHE A 54 9.81 7.15 3.51
N GLY A 55 10.98 7.58 3.04
CA GLY A 55 12.24 7.29 3.67
C GLY A 55 12.59 5.81 3.66
N LYS A 56 13.04 5.30 4.79
CA LYS A 56 13.45 3.90 4.89
C LYS A 56 12.29 2.95 4.64
N ASN A 57 11.07 3.35 5.01
CA ASN A 57 9.90 2.53 4.75
C ASN A 57 9.61 2.43 3.25
N ALA A 58 9.89 3.51 2.51
CA ALA A 58 9.74 3.49 1.05
C ALA A 58 10.73 2.54 0.40
N GLU A 59 11.96 2.57 0.86
CA GLU A 59 12.99 1.67 0.36
C GLU A 59 12.67 0.22 0.70
N PHE A 60 12.16 -0.02 1.90
CA PHE A 60 11.72 -1.34 2.31
C PHE A 60 10.59 -1.84 1.40
N ALA A 61 9.61 -0.98 1.12
CA ALA A 61 8.48 -1.36 0.28
C ALA A 61 8.94 -1.75 -1.12
N GLN A 62 9.82 -0.95 -1.70
CA GLN A 62 10.34 -1.23 -3.03
C GLN A 62 11.15 -2.53 -3.07
N LYS A 63 11.88 -2.81 -2.00
CA LYS A 63 12.78 -3.95 -1.96
C LYS A 63 12.04 -5.27 -1.68
N TYR A 64 11.04 -5.24 -0.82
CA TYR A 64 10.40 -6.46 -0.32
C TYR A 64 8.96 -6.68 -0.76
N LEU A 65 8.23 -5.63 -1.14
CA LEU A 65 6.85 -5.78 -1.52
C LEU A 65 6.71 -5.99 -3.03
N TYR A 66 5.73 -6.78 -3.42
CA TYR A 66 5.53 -7.09 -4.84
C TYR A 66 4.05 -7.31 -5.12
N LYS A 67 3.72 -7.23 -6.42
CA LYS A 67 2.35 -7.45 -6.89
C LYS A 67 1.81 -8.78 -6.42
N GLY A 68 0.61 -8.76 -5.89
CA GLY A 68 -0.06 -9.97 -5.41
C GLY A 68 0.23 -10.32 -3.96
N MET A 69 1.22 -9.65 -3.36
CA MET A 69 1.58 -9.91 -1.97
C MET A 69 0.50 -9.42 -1.03
N ARG A 70 0.16 -10.22 -0.04
CA ARG A 70 -0.80 -9.84 0.98
C ARG A 70 -0.06 -9.22 2.16
N ILE A 71 -0.49 -8.03 2.56
CA ILE A 71 0.15 -7.33 3.66
C ILE A 71 -0.89 -6.71 4.59
N VAL A 72 -0.43 -6.37 5.78
CA VAL A 72 -1.21 -5.64 6.77
C VAL A 72 -0.48 -4.34 7.02
N ILE A 73 -1.21 -3.23 6.92
CA ILE A 73 -0.63 -1.93 7.22
C ILE A 73 -1.39 -1.29 8.38
N ALA A 74 -0.68 -0.48 9.15
CA ALA A 74 -1.24 0.30 10.25
C ALA A 74 -0.77 1.74 10.11
N GLY A 75 -1.71 2.65 10.18
CA GLY A 75 -1.34 4.04 10.04
C GLY A 75 -2.41 5.01 10.45
#